data_fd0a7febe7b3eed3c4f9a9e04be8529a
#
_entry.id   fd0a7febe7b3eed3c4f9a9e04be8529a
#
_cell.length_a   1.000
_cell.length_b   1.000
_cell.length_c   1.000
_cell.angle_alpha   90.00
_cell.angle_beta   90.00
_cell.angle_gamma   90.00
#
_symmetry.space_group_name_H-M   'P 1'
#
loop_
_entity.id
_entity.type
_entity.pdbx_description
1 polymer ?
#
loop_
_entity_poly.entity_id
_entity_poly.type
_entity_poly.pdbx_seq_one_letter_code
_entity_poly.pdbx_strand_id
1 'polypeptide(L)'
;HPKINRFIMNSKIYQRNHFCVSFVILKTRADGRADETSIKVFFEDGDDIFSINRKIEEAVAQNQVAAHNNNTDKFANFLFAIPILPGLLFGLVKLMDRCGVLPRKIIDLSPFHTSLFITNLASINTNSIFHHCYEFGTTGVFVSMGKPIANYRSGEYNKKMIPLSVVMDERICTGHEYALFWASVRRYLKHPEL
;
A
#
# COMPACT_ATOMS: atom_id res chain seq x y z
N HIS A 1 -6.02 -12.42 -11.68
CA HIS A 1 -4.78 -11.86 -12.27
C HIS A 1 -3.55 -12.13 -11.37
N PRO A 2 -3.11 -13.38 -11.20
CA PRO A 2 -2.06 -13.73 -10.23
C PRO A 2 -0.71 -13.06 -10.55
N LYS A 3 -0.44 -12.74 -11.80
CA LYS A 3 0.81 -12.07 -12.20
C LYS A 3 0.99 -10.69 -11.58
N ILE A 4 -0.09 -9.99 -11.25
CA ILE A 4 -0.03 -8.68 -10.57
C ILE A 4 0.52 -8.81 -9.14
N ASN A 5 0.36 -9.98 -8.50
CA ASN A 5 0.88 -10.26 -7.17
C ASN A 5 2.29 -10.87 -7.20
N ARG A 6 3.15 -10.34 -8.08
CA ARG A 6 4.56 -10.72 -8.20
C ARG A 6 5.45 -9.60 -7.69
N PHE A 7 6.72 -9.92 -7.51
CA PHE A 7 7.76 -8.96 -7.18
C PHE A 7 9.11 -9.43 -7.70
N ILE A 8 10.06 -8.51 -7.73
CA ILE A 8 11.43 -8.79 -8.11
C ILE A 8 12.32 -8.75 -6.88
N MET A 9 13.15 -9.76 -6.74
CA MET A 9 14.18 -9.84 -5.73
C MET A 9 15.41 -10.55 -6.33
N ASN A 10 16.59 -10.03 -6.09
CA ASN A 10 17.84 -10.60 -6.62
C ASN A 10 17.75 -10.90 -8.14
N SER A 11 17.22 -9.95 -8.92
CA SER A 11 17.00 -10.04 -10.36
C SER A 11 16.13 -11.21 -10.83
N LYS A 12 15.34 -11.81 -9.95
CA LYS A 12 14.39 -12.89 -10.27
C LYS A 12 12.97 -12.47 -9.93
N ILE A 13 12.02 -12.98 -10.70
CA ILE A 13 10.59 -12.76 -10.45
C ILE A 13 10.08 -13.83 -9.51
N TYR A 14 9.40 -13.41 -8.46
CA TYR A 14 8.75 -14.27 -7.48
C TYR A 14 7.25 -14.04 -7.47
N GLN A 15 6.49 -15.10 -7.23
CA GLN A 15 5.06 -15.04 -6.97
C GLN A 15 4.83 -15.00 -5.46
N ARG A 16 4.01 -14.04 -4.97
CA ARG A 16 3.57 -14.05 -3.57
C ARG A 16 2.61 -15.21 -3.33
N ASN A 17 2.71 -15.81 -2.16
CA ASN A 17 1.82 -16.84 -1.67
C ASN A 17 0.71 -16.29 -0.73
N HIS A 18 0.63 -14.96 -0.62
CA HIS A 18 -0.37 -14.24 0.18
C HIS A 18 -0.75 -12.95 -0.53
N PHE A 19 -1.86 -12.36 -0.14
CA PHE A 19 -2.26 -11.03 -0.59
C PHE A 19 -2.32 -10.09 0.61
N CYS A 20 -1.62 -8.97 0.54
CA CYS A 20 -1.65 -7.96 1.57
C CYS A 20 -1.64 -6.56 0.94
N VAL A 21 -2.28 -5.63 1.63
CA VAL A 21 -2.37 -4.24 1.20
C VAL A 21 -1.85 -3.33 2.32
N SER A 22 -1.02 -2.37 1.96
CA SER A 22 -0.60 -1.33 2.88
C SER A 22 -1.38 -0.05 2.62
N PHE A 23 -1.80 0.59 3.70
CA PHE A 23 -2.55 1.84 3.69
C PHE A 23 -1.81 2.90 4.49
N VAL A 24 -1.86 4.15 4.03
CA VAL A 24 -1.48 5.32 4.85
C VAL A 24 -2.73 5.81 5.56
N ILE A 25 -2.63 5.98 6.88
CA ILE A 25 -3.67 6.54 7.71
C ILE A 25 -3.14 7.75 8.48
N LEU A 26 -4.04 8.70 8.75
CA LEU A 26 -3.76 9.81 9.65
C LEU A 26 -4.10 9.39 11.08
N LYS A 27 -3.19 9.66 12.00
CA LYS A 27 -3.43 9.58 13.44
C LYS A 27 -3.25 10.95 14.07
N THR A 28 -4.01 11.23 15.10
CA THR A 28 -3.84 12.46 15.88
C THR A 28 -2.85 12.19 17.01
N ARG A 29 -1.77 12.96 17.09
CA ARG A 29 -0.81 12.91 18.20
C ARG A 29 -1.44 13.54 19.46
N ALA A 30 -0.83 13.26 20.61
CA ALA A 30 -1.25 13.85 21.89
C ALA A 30 -1.16 15.39 21.91
N ASP A 31 -0.32 15.98 21.07
CA ASP A 31 -0.16 17.43 20.87
C ASP A 31 -1.19 18.03 19.88
N GLY A 32 -2.14 17.23 19.40
CA GLY A 32 -3.18 17.63 18.43
C GLY A 32 -2.71 17.71 16.98
N ARG A 33 -1.45 17.40 16.68
CA ARG A 33 -0.94 17.39 15.31
C ARG A 33 -1.32 16.09 14.61
N ALA A 34 -1.59 16.20 13.31
CA ALA A 34 -1.73 15.04 12.45
C ALA A 34 -0.36 14.39 12.20
N ASP A 35 -0.30 13.08 12.28
CA ASP A 35 0.86 12.27 11.95
C ASP A 35 0.44 11.17 10.97
N GLU A 36 1.32 10.77 10.09
CA GLU A 36 1.05 9.72 9.11
C GLU A 36 1.67 8.40 9.59
N THR A 37 0.92 7.34 9.47
CA THR A 37 1.43 6.00 9.70
C THR A 37 0.92 5.04 8.64
N SER A 38 1.69 3.99 8.40
CA SER A 38 1.30 2.95 7.45
C SER A 38 0.90 1.69 8.21
N ILE A 39 -0.22 1.13 7.81
CA ILE A 39 -0.72 -0.16 8.29
C ILE A 39 -0.67 -1.18 7.16
N LYS A 40 -0.45 -2.45 7.48
CA LYS A 40 -0.49 -3.55 6.53
C LYS A 40 -1.56 -4.55 6.96
N VAL A 41 -2.45 -4.89 6.05
CA VAL A 41 -3.55 -5.84 6.26
C VAL A 41 -3.35 -7.03 5.33
N PHE A 42 -3.47 -8.22 5.88
CA PHE A 42 -3.41 -9.49 5.13
C PHE A 42 -4.82 -9.98 4.85
N PHE A 43 -5.02 -10.46 3.62
CA PHE A 43 -6.29 -11.02 3.17
C PHE A 43 -6.13 -12.47 2.76
N GLU A 44 -7.19 -13.24 2.92
CA GLU A 44 -7.26 -14.67 2.61
C GLU A 44 -8.18 -14.90 1.40
N ASP A 45 -8.00 -16.01 0.71
CA ASP A 45 -8.79 -16.33 -0.50
C ASP A 45 -10.30 -16.47 -0.24
N GLY A 46 -10.70 -16.71 1.02
CA GLY A 46 -12.11 -16.80 1.43
C GLY A 46 -12.71 -15.49 1.95
N ASP A 47 -11.97 -14.38 1.94
CA ASP A 47 -12.47 -13.10 2.43
C ASP A 47 -13.53 -12.54 1.47
N ASP A 48 -14.69 -12.21 1.99
CA ASP A 48 -15.72 -11.45 1.33
C ASP A 48 -15.58 -9.94 1.61
N ILE A 49 -16.41 -9.12 0.95
CA ILE A 49 -16.34 -7.66 1.09
C ILE A 49 -16.56 -7.19 2.54
N PHE A 50 -17.36 -7.93 3.33
CA PHE A 50 -17.65 -7.59 4.72
C PHE A 50 -16.47 -7.94 5.62
N SER A 51 -15.83 -9.09 5.41
CA SER A 51 -14.63 -9.50 6.15
C SER A 51 -13.45 -8.58 5.84
N ILE A 52 -13.28 -8.19 4.57
CA ILE A 52 -12.27 -7.22 4.13
C ILE A 52 -12.48 -5.88 4.83
N ASN A 53 -13.72 -5.35 4.81
CA ASN A 53 -14.03 -4.08 5.47
C ASN A 53 -13.75 -4.14 6.98
N ARG A 54 -14.19 -5.20 7.64
CA ARG A 54 -13.92 -5.41 9.07
C ARG A 54 -12.43 -5.45 9.39
N LYS A 55 -11.63 -6.23 8.63
CA LYS A 55 -10.17 -6.31 8.81
C LYS A 55 -9.50 -4.94 8.67
N ILE A 56 -9.95 -4.12 7.71
CA ILE A 56 -9.43 -2.76 7.51
C ILE A 56 -9.83 -1.85 8.67
N GLU A 57 -11.11 -1.84 9.07
CA GLU A 57 -11.60 -1.02 10.19
C GLU A 57 -10.91 -1.37 11.51
N GLU A 58 -10.75 -2.66 11.80
CA GLU A 58 -10.03 -3.13 12.99
C GLU A 58 -8.56 -2.66 12.98
N ALA A 59 -7.87 -2.80 11.83
CA ALA A 59 -6.50 -2.36 11.70
C ALA A 59 -6.37 -0.83 11.85
N VAL A 60 -7.30 -0.06 11.28
CA VAL A 60 -7.35 1.41 11.43
C VAL A 60 -7.59 1.78 12.88
N ALA A 61 -8.61 1.21 13.53
CA ALA A 61 -8.97 1.51 14.92
C ALA A 61 -7.80 1.21 15.89
N GLN A 62 -7.15 0.06 15.73
CA GLN A 62 -5.99 -0.32 16.56
C GLN A 62 -4.82 0.66 16.41
N ASN A 63 -4.62 1.23 15.23
CA ASN A 63 -3.48 2.11 14.96
C ASN A 63 -3.80 3.60 15.20
N GLN A 64 -5.07 4.01 15.21
CA GLN A 64 -5.47 5.36 15.60
C GLN A 64 -5.41 5.58 17.11
N VAL A 65 -5.78 4.56 17.91
CA VAL A 65 -5.82 4.62 19.38
C VAL A 65 -4.45 4.35 20.00
N ALA A 66 -3.61 3.56 19.35
CA ALA A 66 -2.26 3.27 19.84
C ALA A 66 -1.38 4.53 19.69
N ALA A 67 -1.42 5.36 20.71
CA ALA A 67 -0.82 6.70 20.73
C ALA A 67 0.70 6.73 20.43
N HIS A 68 1.44 5.63 20.50
CA HIS A 68 2.89 5.70 20.39
C HIS A 68 3.66 4.53 19.76
N ASN A 69 3.07 3.39 19.39
CA ASN A 69 3.89 2.28 18.90
C ASN A 69 3.15 1.30 17.99
N ASN A 70 2.77 1.70 16.79
CA ASN A 70 2.41 0.71 15.79
C ASN A 70 3.68 -0.06 15.30
N ASN A 71 3.49 -1.15 14.58
CA ASN A 71 4.59 -1.98 14.12
C ASN A 71 5.56 -1.22 13.18
N THR A 72 5.08 -0.24 12.43
CA THR A 72 5.90 0.62 11.57
C THR A 72 6.75 1.57 12.39
N ASP A 73 6.18 2.18 13.44
CA ASP A 73 6.92 3.05 14.37
C ASP A 73 7.99 2.25 15.13
N LYS A 74 7.66 1.01 15.56
CA LYS A 74 8.64 0.10 16.19
C LYS A 74 9.79 -0.25 15.24
N PHE A 75 9.48 -0.50 13.97
CA PHE A 75 10.48 -0.76 12.95
C PHE A 75 11.36 0.47 12.70
N ALA A 76 10.77 1.64 12.58
CA ALA A 76 11.51 2.89 12.44
C ALA A 76 12.36 3.17 13.68
N ASN A 77 11.79 3.06 14.87
CA ASN A 77 12.52 3.26 16.13
C ASN A 77 13.66 2.25 16.32
N PHE A 78 13.49 1.00 15.90
CA PHE A 78 14.56 0.00 15.90
C PHE A 78 15.70 0.41 14.96
N LEU A 79 15.38 0.92 13.75
CA LEU A 79 16.37 1.40 12.80
C LEU A 79 17.14 2.65 13.30
N PHE A 80 16.45 3.53 14.04
CA PHE A 80 17.02 4.79 14.54
C PHE A 80 17.60 4.69 15.96
N ALA A 81 17.38 3.60 16.68
CA ALA A 81 17.85 3.40 18.05
C ALA A 81 19.37 3.20 18.17
N ILE A 82 20.08 3.01 17.05
CA ILE A 82 21.53 2.84 17.04
C ILE A 82 22.18 4.16 16.63
N PRO A 83 22.71 4.96 17.58
CA PRO A 83 23.09 6.35 17.32
C PRO A 83 24.35 6.53 16.46
N ILE A 84 25.14 5.47 16.25
CA ILE A 84 26.49 5.63 15.69
C ILE A 84 26.56 5.36 14.18
N LEU A 85 25.60 4.63 13.57
CA LEU A 85 25.70 4.24 12.15
C LEU A 85 24.33 4.07 11.45
N PRO A 86 23.38 5.04 11.52
CA PRO A 86 22.06 4.85 10.87
C PRO A 86 22.19 4.62 9.37
N GLY A 87 23.15 5.26 8.70
CA GLY A 87 23.40 5.07 7.27
C GLY A 87 23.93 3.69 6.90
N LEU A 88 24.86 3.15 7.70
CA LEU A 88 25.42 1.82 7.45
C LEU A 88 24.41 0.72 7.74
N LEU A 89 23.65 0.84 8.84
CA LEU A 89 22.58 -0.11 9.18
C LEU A 89 21.50 -0.11 8.12
N PHE A 90 21.05 1.07 7.68
CA PHE A 90 20.07 1.19 6.63
C PHE A 90 20.59 0.63 5.29
N GLY A 91 21.85 0.90 4.96
CA GLY A 91 22.52 0.31 3.79
C GLY A 91 22.57 -1.22 3.87
N LEU A 92 22.90 -1.77 5.05
CA LEU A 92 22.90 -3.22 5.28
C LEU A 92 21.49 -3.82 5.13
N VAL A 93 20.47 -3.21 5.72
CA VAL A 93 19.07 -3.66 5.59
C VAL A 93 18.62 -3.61 4.12
N LYS A 94 18.96 -2.55 3.39
CA LYS A 94 18.68 -2.43 1.95
C LYS A 94 19.40 -3.50 1.13
N LEU A 95 20.65 -3.82 1.47
CA LEU A 95 21.41 -4.88 0.83
C LEU A 95 20.81 -6.26 1.12
N MET A 96 20.43 -6.53 2.38
CA MET A 96 19.78 -7.77 2.78
C MET A 96 18.43 -7.95 2.05
N ASP A 97 17.65 -6.87 1.92
CA ASP A 97 16.42 -6.86 1.15
C ASP A 97 16.67 -7.22 -0.32
N ARG A 98 17.62 -6.53 -0.94
CA ARG A 98 18.00 -6.78 -2.35
C ARG A 98 18.48 -8.21 -2.59
N CYS A 99 19.20 -8.80 -1.64
CA CYS A 99 19.68 -10.18 -1.70
C CYS A 99 18.62 -11.23 -1.32
N GLY A 100 17.48 -10.81 -0.77
CA GLY A 100 16.41 -11.71 -0.36
C GLY A 100 16.70 -12.47 0.93
N VAL A 101 17.55 -11.92 1.79
CA VAL A 101 17.93 -12.52 3.09
C VAL A 101 17.38 -11.72 4.29
N LEU A 102 16.47 -10.78 4.03
CA LEU A 102 15.85 -10.00 5.08
C LEU A 102 14.99 -10.90 5.99
N PRO A 103 15.11 -10.81 7.33
CA PRO A 103 14.31 -11.61 8.25
C PRO A 103 12.80 -11.41 8.04
N ARG A 104 12.04 -12.52 8.05
CA ARG A 104 10.58 -12.50 7.80
C ARG A 104 9.84 -11.55 8.73
N LYS A 105 10.22 -11.46 10.00
CA LYS A 105 9.63 -10.51 10.96
C LYS A 105 9.74 -9.05 10.49
N ILE A 106 10.86 -8.69 9.86
CA ILE A 106 11.06 -7.34 9.30
C ILE A 106 10.18 -7.16 8.06
N ILE A 107 10.10 -8.17 7.19
CA ILE A 107 9.24 -8.16 6.00
C ILE A 107 7.77 -7.98 6.41
N ASP A 108 7.31 -8.72 7.42
CA ASP A 108 5.92 -8.68 7.88
C ASP A 108 5.56 -7.31 8.51
N LEU A 109 6.50 -6.68 9.20
CA LEU A 109 6.33 -5.35 9.79
C LEU A 109 6.46 -4.21 8.76
N SER A 110 7.23 -4.40 7.71
CA SER A 110 7.52 -3.37 6.72
C SER A 110 6.32 -3.11 5.81
N PRO A 111 5.82 -1.88 5.70
CA PRO A 111 4.74 -1.54 4.79
C PRO A 111 5.15 -1.59 3.32
N PHE A 112 6.46 -1.62 3.03
CA PHE A 112 7.00 -1.65 1.66
C PHE A 112 7.05 -3.05 1.04
N HIS A 113 6.81 -4.10 1.84
CA HIS A 113 6.75 -5.48 1.39
C HIS A 113 5.28 -5.92 1.25
N THR A 114 4.57 -5.33 0.30
CA THR A 114 3.13 -5.50 0.11
C THR A 114 2.77 -5.81 -1.33
N SER A 115 1.62 -6.41 -1.55
CA SER A 115 1.06 -6.67 -2.89
C SER A 115 0.60 -5.38 -3.56
N LEU A 116 0.01 -4.48 -2.77
CA LEU A 116 -0.56 -3.23 -3.21
C LEU A 116 -0.39 -2.18 -2.11
N PHE A 117 0.01 -0.98 -2.49
CA PHE A 117 0.06 0.17 -1.60
C PHE A 117 -1.01 1.18 -1.99
N ILE A 118 -1.85 1.59 -1.04
CA ILE A 118 -2.94 2.55 -1.28
C ILE A 118 -2.76 3.77 -0.38
N THR A 119 -2.86 4.95 -0.96
CA THR A 119 -2.95 6.22 -0.20
C THR A 119 -4.24 6.95 -0.55
N ASN A 120 -4.91 7.46 0.48
CA ASN A 120 -6.15 8.23 0.34
C ASN A 120 -5.89 9.73 0.52
N LEU A 121 -5.56 10.40 -0.59
CA LEU A 121 -5.32 11.83 -0.61
C LEU A 121 -6.62 12.66 -0.54
N ALA A 122 -7.78 12.02 -0.73
CA ALA A 122 -9.07 12.68 -0.53
C ALA A 122 -9.26 13.13 0.93
N SER A 123 -8.71 12.40 1.89
CA SER A 123 -8.77 12.73 3.32
C SER A 123 -8.11 14.08 3.66
N ILE A 124 -7.14 14.50 2.85
CA ILE A 124 -6.43 15.79 2.97
C ILE A 124 -6.80 16.76 1.83
N ASN A 125 -7.94 16.52 1.18
CA ASN A 125 -8.49 17.36 0.09
C ASN A 125 -7.52 17.58 -1.10
N THR A 126 -6.67 16.58 -1.40
CA THR A 126 -5.66 16.66 -2.46
C THR A 126 -6.06 15.81 -3.67
N ASN A 127 -5.62 16.19 -4.86
CA ASN A 127 -5.80 15.41 -6.08
C ASN A 127 -4.99 14.11 -6.03
N SER A 128 -5.39 13.11 -6.81
CA SER A 128 -4.56 11.91 -6.98
C SER A 128 -3.23 12.27 -7.65
N ILE A 129 -2.17 11.62 -7.24
CA ILE A 129 -0.82 11.79 -7.77
C ILE A 129 -0.28 10.45 -8.28
N PHE A 130 0.64 10.49 -9.24
CA PHE A 130 1.44 9.33 -9.61
C PHE A 130 2.62 9.21 -8.63
N HIS A 131 2.57 8.20 -7.79
CA HIS A 131 3.61 7.95 -6.79
C HIS A 131 4.53 6.85 -7.31
N HIS A 132 5.84 7.06 -7.31
CA HIS A 132 6.78 6.01 -7.72
C HIS A 132 6.76 4.82 -6.76
N CYS A 133 7.06 3.62 -7.28
CA CYS A 133 7.32 2.47 -6.43
C CYS A 133 8.63 2.65 -5.68
N TYR A 134 8.66 2.22 -4.42
CA TYR A 134 9.86 2.35 -3.59
C TYR A 134 10.97 1.41 -4.07
N GLU A 135 12.23 1.86 -3.94
CA GLU A 135 13.40 1.03 -4.20
C GLU A 135 13.64 -0.02 -3.09
N PHE A 136 13.15 0.25 -1.89
CA PHE A 136 13.17 -0.67 -0.75
C PHE A 136 11.85 -1.44 -0.70
N GLY A 137 11.93 -2.74 -0.48
CA GLY A 137 10.76 -3.60 -0.42
C GLY A 137 10.39 -4.18 -1.79
N THR A 138 9.17 -4.68 -1.87
CA THR A 138 8.70 -5.49 -2.99
C THR A 138 7.34 -5.04 -3.53
N THR A 139 6.93 -3.82 -3.24
CA THR A 139 5.68 -3.24 -3.74
C THR A 139 5.77 -3.00 -5.24
N GLY A 140 4.93 -3.67 -6.01
CA GLY A 140 4.89 -3.54 -7.47
C GLY A 140 3.71 -2.70 -7.98
N VAL A 141 2.74 -2.37 -7.13
CA VAL A 141 1.56 -1.55 -7.49
C VAL A 141 1.31 -0.51 -6.42
N PHE A 142 1.20 0.74 -6.85
CA PHE A 142 0.86 1.87 -6.00
C PHE A 142 -0.38 2.57 -6.53
N VAL A 143 -1.38 2.78 -5.67
CA VAL A 143 -2.63 3.47 -6.00
C VAL A 143 -2.80 4.70 -5.12
N SER A 144 -3.06 5.84 -5.71
CA SER A 144 -3.49 7.02 -4.97
C SER A 144 -4.93 7.40 -5.34
N MET A 145 -5.74 7.63 -4.33
CA MET A 145 -7.12 8.09 -4.45
C MET A 145 -7.15 9.60 -4.22
N GLY A 146 -7.63 10.35 -5.21
CA GLY A 146 -7.77 11.81 -5.09
C GLY A 146 -9.13 12.23 -4.56
N LYS A 147 -9.26 13.52 -4.25
CA LYS A 147 -10.54 14.11 -3.86
C LYS A 147 -11.60 13.95 -4.94
N PRO A 148 -12.89 13.84 -4.57
CA PRO A 148 -13.97 13.76 -5.54
C PRO A 148 -14.03 15.01 -6.43
N ILE A 149 -14.15 14.79 -7.74
CA ILE A 149 -14.26 15.85 -8.76
C ILE A 149 -15.57 15.67 -9.53
N ALA A 150 -16.04 16.76 -10.14
CA ALA A 150 -17.24 16.71 -10.99
C ALA A 150 -16.97 15.84 -12.23
N ASN A 151 -17.97 15.05 -12.63
CA ASN A 151 -17.88 14.21 -13.82
C ASN A 151 -18.30 14.98 -15.07
N TYR A 152 -17.36 15.71 -15.66
CA TYR A 152 -17.62 16.49 -16.88
C TYR A 152 -17.87 15.64 -18.15
N ARG A 153 -17.48 14.36 -18.13
CA ARG A 153 -17.61 13.49 -19.32
C ARG A 153 -19.01 12.95 -19.55
N SER A 154 -19.81 12.83 -18.50
CA SER A 154 -21.18 12.25 -18.60
C SER A 154 -22.25 13.31 -18.88
N GLY A 155 -21.92 14.59 -18.88
CA GLY A 155 -22.92 15.68 -18.88
C GLY A 155 -23.73 15.79 -17.59
N GLU A 156 -23.48 14.90 -16.63
CA GLU A 156 -24.15 14.87 -15.34
C GLU A 156 -23.31 15.57 -14.28
N TYR A 157 -23.34 16.89 -14.26
CA TYR A 157 -22.52 17.73 -13.37
C TYR A 157 -22.75 17.47 -11.88
N ASN A 158 -23.85 16.81 -11.51
CA ASN A 158 -24.18 16.47 -10.13
C ASN A 158 -23.51 15.17 -9.64
N LYS A 159 -22.94 14.36 -10.55
CA LYS A 159 -22.24 13.14 -10.18
C LYS A 159 -20.76 13.43 -9.96
N LYS A 160 -20.28 13.01 -8.81
CA LYS A 160 -18.86 13.07 -8.47
C LYS A 160 -18.17 11.76 -8.83
N MET A 161 -16.92 11.84 -9.24
CA MET A 161 -16.04 10.69 -9.42
C MET A 161 -14.78 10.84 -8.60
N ILE A 162 -14.22 9.71 -8.16
CA ILE A 162 -12.96 9.65 -7.43
C ILE A 162 -11.86 9.31 -8.46
N PRO A 163 -10.91 10.22 -8.72
CA PRO A 163 -9.80 9.93 -9.60
C PRO A 163 -8.83 8.97 -8.89
N LEU A 164 -8.40 7.93 -9.61
CA LEU A 164 -7.35 7.01 -9.18
C LEU A 164 -6.14 7.22 -10.07
N SER A 165 -4.97 7.44 -9.46
CA SER A 165 -3.69 7.41 -10.15
C SER A 165 -2.95 6.14 -9.75
N VAL A 166 -2.40 5.43 -10.73
CA VAL A 166 -1.80 4.13 -10.53
C VAL A 166 -0.41 4.10 -11.16
N VAL A 167 0.54 3.59 -10.40
CA VAL A 167 1.89 3.27 -10.88
C VAL A 167 2.14 1.79 -10.65
N MET A 168 2.70 1.13 -11.65
CA MET A 168 2.90 -0.32 -11.65
C MET A 168 4.28 -0.66 -12.23
N ASP A 169 4.89 -1.70 -11.67
CA ASP A 169 6.19 -2.19 -12.07
C ASP A 169 6.06 -3.14 -13.28
N GLU A 170 6.41 -2.66 -14.48
CA GLU A 170 6.33 -3.46 -15.70
C GLU A 170 7.34 -4.62 -15.76
N ARG A 171 8.26 -4.71 -14.81
CA ARG A 171 9.18 -5.85 -14.72
C ARG A 171 8.49 -7.15 -14.30
N ILE A 172 7.32 -7.07 -13.63
CA ILE A 172 6.57 -8.24 -13.13
C ILE A 172 5.50 -8.73 -14.10
N CYS A 173 4.95 -7.86 -14.94
CA CYS A 173 4.04 -8.21 -16.02
C CYS A 173 3.92 -7.05 -17.02
N THR A 174 3.40 -7.35 -18.21
CA THR A 174 3.32 -6.40 -19.32
C THR A 174 2.22 -5.36 -19.12
N GLY A 175 2.32 -4.22 -19.80
CA GLY A 175 1.27 -3.20 -19.81
C GLY A 175 -0.09 -3.73 -20.28
N HIS A 176 -0.11 -4.71 -21.18
CA HIS A 176 -1.35 -5.37 -21.60
C HIS A 176 -2.02 -6.14 -20.44
N GLU A 177 -1.24 -6.87 -19.64
CA GLU A 177 -1.76 -7.60 -18.48
C GLU A 177 -2.30 -6.63 -17.41
N TYR A 178 -1.66 -5.49 -17.22
CA TYR A 178 -2.16 -4.40 -16.37
C TYR A 178 -3.47 -3.82 -16.90
N ALA A 179 -3.59 -3.60 -18.21
CA ALA A 179 -4.84 -3.12 -18.81
C ALA A 179 -6.01 -4.07 -18.55
N LEU A 180 -5.80 -5.38 -18.70
CA LEU A 180 -6.80 -6.42 -18.39
C LEU A 180 -7.16 -6.44 -16.90
N PHE A 181 -6.18 -6.29 -16.03
CA PHE A 181 -6.43 -6.19 -14.59
C PHE A 181 -7.33 -4.99 -14.25
N TRP A 182 -7.00 -3.81 -14.75
CA TRP A 182 -7.77 -2.60 -14.48
C TRP A 182 -9.15 -2.63 -15.15
N ALA A 183 -9.30 -3.29 -16.27
CA ALA A 183 -10.62 -3.55 -16.87
C ALA A 183 -11.48 -4.41 -15.93
N SER A 184 -10.91 -5.44 -15.31
CA SER A 184 -11.59 -6.28 -14.32
C SER A 184 -11.95 -5.47 -13.05
N VAL A 185 -11.01 -4.69 -12.49
CA VAL A 185 -11.28 -3.82 -11.33
C VAL A 185 -12.44 -2.87 -11.63
N ARG A 186 -12.43 -2.22 -12.81
CA ARG A 186 -13.53 -1.33 -13.23
C ARG A 186 -14.86 -2.06 -13.35
N ARG A 187 -14.85 -3.29 -13.84
CA ARG A 187 -16.06 -4.12 -13.94
C ARG A 187 -16.65 -4.40 -12.56
N TYR A 188 -15.85 -4.89 -11.61
CA TYR A 188 -16.28 -5.14 -10.23
C TYR A 188 -16.73 -3.88 -9.48
N LEU A 189 -16.09 -2.73 -9.71
CA LEU A 189 -16.54 -1.46 -9.13
C LEU A 189 -17.89 -0.98 -9.69
N LYS A 190 -18.25 -1.35 -10.92
CA LYS A 190 -19.55 -1.04 -11.53
C LYS A 190 -20.63 -2.05 -11.19
N HIS A 191 -20.23 -3.27 -10.96
CA HIS A 191 -21.09 -4.43 -10.74
C HIS A 191 -20.56 -5.21 -9.53
N PRO A 192 -20.73 -4.67 -8.30
CA PRO A 192 -20.22 -5.30 -7.08
C PRO A 192 -20.94 -6.61 -6.72
N GLU A 193 -22.04 -6.91 -7.39
CA GLU A 193 -22.80 -8.15 -7.27
C GLU A 193 -22.13 -9.36 -7.98
N LEU A 194 -21.11 -9.15 -8.81
CA LEU A 194 -20.36 -10.20 -9.51
C LEU A 194 -19.28 -10.81 -8.64
#